data_f787a5cdb8bdd53e22bb6bc49c4ba925
#
_entry.id   f787a5cdb8bdd53e22bb6bc49c4ba925
#
_cell.length_a   1.000
_cell.length_b   1.000
_cell.length_c   1.000
_cell.angle_alpha   90.00
_cell.angle_beta   90.00
_cell.angle_gamma   90.00
#
_symmetry.space_group_name_H-M   'P 1'
#
loop_
_entity.id
_entity.type
_entity.pdbx_description
1 polymer ?
#
loop_
_entity_poly.entity_id
_entity_poly.type
_entity_poly.pdbx_seq_one_letter_code
_entity_poly.pdbx_strand_id
1 'polypeptide(L)'
;MKATIDPRCKPRYKRWAAVAAAFMLASCGGSDNTSTAVPDAIMQIMQKPAYQGATWAMQVVDLDSGRVIYDLNSSSQVFIASVRKIFSTGNALDVIGAQHTHVTPVYKQGTVDATGALNGNLIMVASGDLTMGGRANTDGTIALTAFDHNEADGLGNALLSTPDPLAGFNAIAAQVAAAGIKTVNGDVVIDDRLFDPFQYREEEGFNVTPMLVNDDVVDISFSSSAEGALLPFDYRPKSAGFSVQSTLATAAATTNFAVTLNPDPPAVRLCFGQTNCVGQVGGTVPAGVAPPLTGVYPLIRTFRVSEPSTYARTVFIEALARAGVTVTAASVKPNPVALLPAQGSYSSAQQVAQLTSAPYAQDLRFVNKVSYNIGADITLMLYGLAKNGSRTMTASLATEQSELSSTFNISPDQYHFIDGSGGGDTTANAKAVIAMLRGMQSKPDYATYVSTLPSLGVDGSLTTVTDFEADPTLAGAKGQVYAKTGTYVGLSTTAPEIPLLKAQALAGYIDAKSGRRIAFFLTMNNAVFDGFPTVLNAFQDEGMIAAQLWKLQ
;
A
#
# COMPACT_ATOMS: atom_id res chain seq x y z
N MET A 1 -32.02 -4.33 53.12
CA MET A 1 -32.71 -3.16 53.68
C MET A 1 -33.58 -2.56 52.59
N LYS A 2 -34.89 -2.62 52.73
CA LYS A 2 -35.87 -2.04 51.85
C LYS A 2 -35.98 -0.53 52.14
N ALA A 3 -35.91 0.33 51.14
CA ALA A 3 -36.31 1.73 51.25
C ALA A 3 -37.43 2.00 50.29
N THR A 4 -38.49 2.45 50.85
CA THR A 4 -39.84 2.73 50.33
C THR A 4 -39.89 4.00 49.47
N ILE A 5 -40.70 3.92 48.43
CA ILE A 5 -41.06 5.01 47.52
C ILE A 5 -42.22 5.80 48.11
N ASP A 6 -42.16 7.15 48.17
CA ASP A 6 -43.26 8.03 48.52
C ASP A 6 -43.81 8.68 47.22
N PRO A 7 -45.13 8.54 46.95
CA PRO A 7 -45.75 9.08 45.74
C PRO A 7 -46.58 10.29 46.07
N ARG A 8 -46.08 11.51 45.81
CA ARG A 8 -46.95 12.72 45.69
C ARG A 8 -46.18 13.93 45.13
N CYS A 9 -46.40 14.23 43.84
CA CYS A 9 -46.49 15.59 43.33
C CYS A 9 -46.96 15.58 41.86
N LYS A 10 -48.21 15.99 41.65
CA LYS A 10 -48.79 16.28 40.34
C LYS A 10 -48.48 17.72 39.95
N PRO A 11 -48.14 18.07 38.69
CA PRO A 11 -48.02 19.44 38.24
C PRO A 11 -49.37 20.00 37.78
N ARG A 12 -49.66 21.24 38.19
CA ARG A 12 -50.79 22.05 37.76
C ARG A 12 -50.51 22.72 36.41
N TYR A 13 -51.39 22.46 35.43
CA TYR A 13 -51.49 23.26 34.20
C TYR A 13 -52.07 24.66 34.51
N LYS A 14 -51.40 25.71 33.98
CA LYS A 14 -52.06 27.01 33.73
C LYS A 14 -51.93 27.34 32.25
N ARG A 15 -53.11 27.39 31.61
CA ARG A 15 -53.33 27.95 30.27
C ARG A 15 -53.17 29.47 30.31
N TRP A 16 -52.46 30.04 29.32
CA TRP A 16 -52.67 31.41 28.86
C TRP A 16 -52.73 31.40 27.35
N ALA A 17 -53.76 32.06 26.82
CA ALA A 17 -54.10 32.15 25.42
C ALA A 17 -53.55 33.45 24.79
N ALA A 18 -53.13 33.32 23.57
CA ALA A 18 -53.17 34.21 22.40
C ALA A 18 -52.97 35.73 22.57
N VAL A 19 -51.99 36.26 21.82
CA VAL A 19 -52.20 37.43 20.94
C VAL A 19 -51.28 37.25 19.70
N ALA A 20 -51.93 37.22 18.52
CA ALA A 20 -51.31 37.27 17.22
C ALA A 20 -50.92 38.73 16.87
N ALA A 21 -49.70 38.95 16.40
CA ALA A 21 -49.38 40.16 15.64
C ALA A 21 -48.49 39.74 14.47
N ALA A 22 -49.04 39.79 13.28
CA ALA A 22 -48.37 39.61 12.02
C ALA A 22 -47.46 40.82 11.75
N PHE A 23 -46.14 40.55 11.56
CA PHE A 23 -45.27 41.43 10.81
C PHE A 23 -44.69 40.64 9.62
N MET A 24 -45.28 40.87 8.45
CA MET A 24 -44.67 40.50 7.20
C MET A 24 -43.48 41.47 6.96
N LEU A 25 -42.26 40.96 7.05
CA LEU A 25 -41.11 41.53 6.41
C LEU A 25 -40.64 40.52 5.36
N ALA A 26 -40.94 40.84 4.11
CA ALA A 26 -40.37 40.15 2.96
C ALA A 26 -38.84 40.39 2.97
N SER A 27 -38.08 39.40 3.41
CA SER A 27 -36.64 39.29 3.14
C SER A 27 -36.52 38.32 1.96
N CYS A 28 -36.32 38.86 0.77
CA CYS A 28 -35.76 38.12 -0.37
C CYS A 28 -34.31 37.80 -0.04
N GLY A 29 -34.08 36.68 0.63
CA GLY A 29 -32.80 35.99 0.72
C GLY A 29 -33.06 34.60 0.16
N GLY A 30 -32.67 34.37 -1.09
CA GLY A 30 -32.63 33.04 -1.67
C GLY A 30 -31.64 32.19 -0.88
N SER A 31 -32.11 31.46 0.12
CA SER A 31 -31.37 30.30 0.63
C SER A 31 -31.59 29.20 -0.40
N ASP A 32 -30.59 28.97 -1.24
CA ASP A 32 -30.44 27.71 -1.94
C ASP A 32 -30.32 26.59 -0.87
N ASN A 33 -31.45 26.09 -0.41
CA ASN A 33 -31.55 24.83 0.32
C ASN A 33 -31.28 23.70 -0.67
N THR A 34 -30.05 23.59 -1.18
CA THR A 34 -29.62 22.40 -1.89
C THR A 34 -29.53 21.28 -0.86
N SER A 35 -30.44 20.31 -0.98
CA SER A 35 -30.42 19.08 -0.18
C SER A 35 -29.06 18.41 -0.32
N THR A 36 -28.37 18.08 0.79
CA THR A 36 -27.16 17.26 0.81
C THR A 36 -27.47 15.76 0.73
N ALA A 37 -28.72 15.40 0.48
CA ALA A 37 -29.16 14.01 0.37
C ALA A 37 -28.51 13.32 -0.83
N VAL A 38 -28.14 12.06 -0.61
CA VAL A 38 -27.56 11.21 -1.65
C VAL A 38 -28.61 10.90 -2.71
N PRO A 39 -28.31 11.04 -4.02
CA PRO A 39 -29.25 10.77 -5.10
C PRO A 39 -29.75 9.32 -5.12
N ASP A 40 -31.02 9.12 -5.53
CA ASP A 40 -31.65 7.80 -5.59
C ASP A 40 -30.84 6.78 -6.42
N ALA A 41 -30.25 7.20 -7.53
CA ALA A 41 -29.42 6.33 -8.37
C ALA A 41 -28.22 5.73 -7.61
N ILE A 42 -27.65 6.48 -6.67
CA ILE A 42 -26.57 6.01 -5.79
C ILE A 42 -27.13 5.16 -4.65
N MET A 43 -28.24 5.63 -4.04
CA MET A 43 -28.89 4.89 -2.96
C MET A 43 -29.36 3.50 -3.38
N GLN A 44 -29.83 3.32 -4.63
CA GLN A 44 -30.20 2.01 -5.17
C GLN A 44 -29.03 1.03 -5.20
N ILE A 45 -27.80 1.51 -5.47
CA ILE A 45 -26.60 0.66 -5.43
C ILE A 45 -26.27 0.28 -3.98
N MET A 46 -26.28 1.27 -3.07
CA MET A 46 -25.98 1.06 -1.66
C MET A 46 -27.00 0.13 -0.96
N GLN A 47 -28.23 0.06 -1.47
CA GLN A 47 -29.32 -0.75 -0.91
C GLN A 47 -29.47 -2.14 -1.56
N LYS A 48 -28.52 -2.57 -2.39
CA LYS A 48 -28.52 -3.92 -2.96
C LYS A 48 -28.61 -4.99 -1.84
N PRO A 49 -29.31 -6.10 -2.06
CA PRO A 49 -29.42 -7.18 -1.07
C PRO A 49 -28.09 -7.69 -0.55
N ALA A 50 -27.04 -7.68 -1.39
CA ALA A 50 -25.69 -8.07 -1.01
C ALA A 50 -25.08 -7.20 0.10
N TYR A 51 -25.59 -5.98 0.30
CA TYR A 51 -25.08 -5.02 1.31
C TYR A 51 -26.03 -4.85 2.50
N GLN A 52 -26.98 -5.77 2.65
CA GLN A 52 -27.92 -5.73 3.77
C GLN A 52 -27.15 -5.85 5.09
N GLY A 53 -27.36 -4.89 5.99
CA GLY A 53 -26.67 -4.83 7.28
C GLY A 53 -25.32 -4.10 7.26
N ALA A 54 -24.79 -3.77 6.09
CA ALA A 54 -23.59 -2.95 5.97
C ALA A 54 -23.88 -1.48 6.33
N THR A 55 -22.85 -0.78 6.79
CA THR A 55 -22.89 0.65 7.06
C THR A 55 -22.18 1.41 5.97
N TRP A 56 -22.85 2.40 5.38
CA TRP A 56 -22.25 3.31 4.41
C TRP A 56 -21.93 4.67 5.03
N ALA A 57 -20.78 5.23 4.67
CA ALA A 57 -20.44 6.62 4.92
C ALA A 57 -19.94 7.26 3.62
N MET A 58 -20.35 8.50 3.35
CA MET A 58 -19.95 9.24 2.15
C MET A 58 -19.94 10.73 2.43
N GLN A 59 -18.96 11.44 1.86
CA GLN A 59 -19.01 12.88 1.70
C GLN A 59 -18.46 13.27 0.34
N VAL A 60 -19.15 14.19 -0.33
CA VAL A 60 -18.76 14.75 -1.63
C VAL A 60 -18.75 16.27 -1.51
N VAL A 61 -17.64 16.89 -1.94
CA VAL A 61 -17.41 18.32 -1.77
C VAL A 61 -16.91 18.93 -3.08
N ASP A 62 -17.48 20.05 -3.44
CA ASP A 62 -16.96 20.88 -4.53
C ASP A 62 -15.61 21.47 -4.10
N LEU A 63 -14.56 21.24 -4.89
CA LEU A 63 -13.21 21.63 -4.50
C LEU A 63 -12.99 23.13 -4.51
N ASP A 64 -13.61 23.85 -5.44
CA ASP A 64 -13.39 25.28 -5.61
C ASP A 64 -14.10 26.08 -4.50
N SER A 65 -15.36 25.77 -4.23
CA SER A 65 -16.16 26.47 -3.23
C SER A 65 -16.05 25.90 -1.82
N GLY A 66 -15.63 24.65 -1.67
CA GLY A 66 -15.66 23.91 -0.41
C GLY A 66 -17.07 23.50 0.04
N ARG A 67 -18.09 23.70 -0.79
CA ARG A 67 -19.47 23.35 -0.47
C ARG A 67 -19.68 21.84 -0.44
N VAL A 68 -20.27 21.34 0.63
CA VAL A 68 -20.72 19.95 0.72
C VAL A 68 -21.88 19.74 -0.27
N ILE A 69 -21.70 18.77 -1.16
CA ILE A 69 -22.69 18.39 -2.17
C ILE A 69 -23.57 17.26 -1.63
N TYR A 70 -22.93 16.17 -1.17
CA TYR A 70 -23.63 15.04 -0.56
C TYR A 70 -22.98 14.68 0.78
N ASP A 71 -23.80 14.28 1.75
CA ASP A 71 -23.36 13.86 3.07
C ASP A 71 -24.19 12.67 3.57
N LEU A 72 -23.50 11.59 3.91
CA LEU A 72 -24.09 10.41 4.53
C LEU A 72 -23.15 9.93 5.63
N ASN A 73 -23.56 10.02 6.87
CA ASN A 73 -22.80 9.54 8.03
C ASN A 73 -21.36 10.08 8.11
N SER A 74 -21.10 11.28 7.59
CA SER A 74 -19.72 11.80 7.42
C SER A 74 -18.95 12.01 8.72
N SER A 75 -19.62 12.05 9.88
CA SER A 75 -18.98 12.16 11.20
C SER A 75 -18.73 10.81 11.87
N SER A 76 -19.23 9.70 11.30
CA SER A 76 -19.06 8.38 11.88
C SER A 76 -17.63 7.87 11.66
N GLN A 77 -17.03 7.26 12.70
CA GLN A 77 -15.80 6.52 12.56
C GLN A 77 -16.06 5.24 11.75
N VAL A 78 -15.30 5.05 10.68
CA VAL A 78 -15.44 3.92 9.76
C VAL A 78 -14.06 3.35 9.43
N PHE A 79 -13.99 2.06 9.14
CA PHE A 79 -12.78 1.46 8.60
C PHE A 79 -12.54 1.99 7.19
N ILE A 80 -11.32 2.45 6.94
CA ILE A 80 -10.93 3.06 5.66
C ILE A 80 -9.90 2.23 4.90
N ALA A 81 -9.32 1.23 5.56
CA ALA A 81 -8.27 0.37 4.99
C ALA A 81 -7.21 1.20 4.23
N SER A 82 -6.81 0.76 3.05
CA SER A 82 -5.75 1.40 2.25
C SER A 82 -6.04 2.83 1.76
N VAL A 83 -7.25 3.39 2.00
CA VAL A 83 -7.47 4.84 1.85
C VAL A 83 -6.58 5.64 2.80
N ARG A 84 -6.13 5.05 3.92
CA ARG A 84 -5.09 5.60 4.80
C ARG A 84 -3.87 6.14 4.03
N LYS A 85 -3.50 5.49 2.91
CA LYS A 85 -2.33 5.87 2.11
C LYS A 85 -2.40 7.28 1.53
N ILE A 86 -3.60 7.86 1.36
CA ILE A 86 -3.71 9.26 0.91
C ILE A 86 -3.07 10.24 1.89
N PHE A 87 -3.08 9.92 3.19
CA PHE A 87 -2.45 10.74 4.23
C PHE A 87 -0.93 10.57 4.23
N SER A 88 -0.44 9.33 4.33
CA SER A 88 1.01 9.06 4.36
C SER A 88 1.71 9.55 3.10
N THR A 89 1.14 9.29 1.91
CA THR A 89 1.74 9.72 0.64
C THR A 89 1.60 11.22 0.40
N GLY A 90 0.49 11.83 0.81
CA GLY A 90 0.29 13.28 0.69
C GLY A 90 1.25 14.06 1.58
N ASN A 91 1.39 13.67 2.85
CA ASN A 91 2.33 14.29 3.79
C ASN A 91 3.79 14.12 3.35
N ALA A 92 4.14 12.91 2.86
CA ALA A 92 5.49 12.63 2.39
C ALA A 92 5.83 13.44 1.12
N LEU A 93 4.90 13.54 0.17
CA LEU A 93 5.08 14.34 -1.04
C LEU A 93 5.32 15.82 -0.72
N ASP A 94 4.54 16.38 0.20
CA ASP A 94 4.65 17.79 0.59
C ASP A 94 6.00 18.11 1.28
N VAL A 95 6.55 17.17 2.05
CA VAL A 95 7.80 17.39 2.83
C VAL A 95 9.05 17.00 2.04
N ILE A 96 9.00 15.88 1.32
CA ILE A 96 10.17 15.33 0.61
C ILE A 96 10.29 15.93 -0.79
N GLY A 97 9.13 16.18 -1.46
CA GLY A 97 9.07 16.75 -2.81
C GLY A 97 9.10 15.68 -3.90
N ALA A 98 8.36 15.95 -4.99
CA ALA A 98 8.17 15.02 -6.10
C ALA A 98 9.46 14.60 -6.82
N GLN A 99 10.44 15.50 -6.89
CA GLN A 99 11.69 15.31 -7.63
C GLN A 99 12.85 14.78 -6.79
N HIS A 100 12.62 14.55 -5.50
CA HIS A 100 13.63 13.92 -4.65
C HIS A 100 14.01 12.55 -5.21
N THR A 101 15.27 12.14 -5.04
CA THR A 101 15.76 10.81 -5.41
C THR A 101 16.47 10.18 -4.22
N HIS A 102 16.23 8.91 -3.99
CA HIS A 102 17.02 8.14 -3.03
C HIS A 102 18.39 7.83 -3.62
N VAL A 103 19.44 7.98 -2.81
CA VAL A 103 20.80 7.58 -3.18
C VAL A 103 21.24 6.47 -2.24
N THR A 104 21.54 5.30 -2.81
CA THR A 104 22.08 4.12 -2.11
C THR A 104 23.56 3.99 -2.43
N PRO A 105 24.48 4.58 -1.63
CA PRO A 105 25.91 4.55 -1.88
C PRO A 105 26.55 3.25 -1.37
N VAL A 106 27.68 2.91 -1.97
CA VAL A 106 28.58 1.86 -1.48
C VAL A 106 29.94 2.46 -1.16
N TYR A 107 30.39 2.22 0.05
CA TYR A 107 31.67 2.69 0.56
C TYR A 107 32.66 1.55 0.77
N LYS A 108 33.92 1.78 0.47
CA LYS A 108 35.02 0.92 0.92
C LYS A 108 35.44 1.29 2.34
N GLN A 109 35.62 0.31 3.19
CA GLN A 109 36.24 0.45 4.51
C GLN A 109 37.58 -0.29 4.48
N GLY A 110 38.67 0.45 4.35
CA GLY A 110 40.00 -0.10 4.17
C GLY A 110 40.71 0.44 2.93
N THR A 111 41.77 -0.21 2.50
CA THR A 111 42.66 0.24 1.40
C THR A 111 42.62 -0.74 0.23
N VAL A 112 42.62 -0.22 -1.00
CA VAL A 112 42.75 -1.00 -2.22
C VAL A 112 44.26 -0.99 -2.61
N ASP A 113 44.84 -2.16 -2.78
CA ASP A 113 46.22 -2.29 -3.19
C ASP A 113 46.42 -2.24 -4.73
N ALA A 114 47.66 -2.30 -5.19
CA ALA A 114 48.00 -2.22 -6.62
C ALA A 114 47.42 -3.37 -7.46
N THR A 115 47.03 -4.48 -6.85
CA THR A 115 46.40 -5.63 -7.53
C THR A 115 44.89 -5.50 -7.68
N GLY A 116 44.29 -4.50 -7.02
CA GLY A 116 42.85 -4.30 -6.93
C GLY A 116 42.22 -5.04 -5.77
N ALA A 117 42.99 -5.49 -4.79
CA ALA A 117 42.45 -6.12 -3.59
C ALA A 117 42.12 -5.07 -2.53
N LEU A 118 40.86 -5.00 -2.16
CA LEU A 118 40.37 -4.22 -1.01
C LEU A 118 40.67 -5.02 0.27
N ASN A 119 41.61 -4.55 1.07
CA ASN A 119 41.90 -5.10 2.41
C ASN A 119 40.94 -4.43 3.42
N GLY A 120 39.74 -4.99 3.50
CA GLY A 120 38.65 -4.43 4.28
C GLY A 120 37.28 -4.81 3.70
N ASN A 121 36.24 -4.02 4.01
CA ASN A 121 34.86 -4.32 3.73
C ASN A 121 34.25 -3.37 2.68
N LEU A 122 33.21 -3.83 2.00
CA LEU A 122 32.27 -2.97 1.27
C LEU A 122 31.01 -2.74 2.12
N ILE A 123 30.56 -1.50 2.22
CA ILE A 123 29.36 -1.14 2.99
C ILE A 123 28.38 -0.47 2.05
N MET A 124 27.21 -1.09 1.86
CA MET A 124 26.06 -0.52 1.15
C MET A 124 25.14 0.14 2.17
N VAL A 125 24.84 1.43 1.99
CA VAL A 125 23.97 2.19 2.93
C VAL A 125 22.58 2.29 2.34
N ALA A 126 21.61 1.70 3.03
CA ALA A 126 20.22 1.70 2.62
C ALA A 126 19.61 3.10 2.70
N SER A 127 18.81 3.47 1.70
CA SER A 127 18.23 4.80 1.54
C SER A 127 16.71 4.84 1.66
N GLY A 128 16.04 3.70 1.81
CA GLY A 128 14.59 3.61 1.74
C GLY A 128 14.04 3.61 0.32
N ASP A 129 14.89 3.39 -0.72
CA ASP A 129 14.45 3.15 -2.10
C ASP A 129 13.57 1.89 -2.14
N LEU A 130 12.31 2.05 -2.53
CA LEU A 130 11.31 0.97 -2.51
C LEU A 130 11.60 -0.13 -3.52
N THR A 131 12.38 0.15 -4.57
CA THR A 131 12.55 -0.77 -5.70
C THR A 131 13.97 -1.27 -5.88
N MET A 132 14.96 -0.58 -5.32
CA MET A 132 16.39 -0.86 -5.57
C MET A 132 16.70 -1.07 -7.06
N GLY A 133 16.02 -0.29 -7.95
CA GLY A 133 16.15 -0.39 -9.40
C GLY A 133 15.45 -1.60 -10.04
N GLY A 134 14.86 -2.51 -9.27
CA GLY A 134 14.26 -3.75 -9.76
C GLY A 134 12.96 -3.56 -10.54
N ARG A 135 12.43 -2.34 -10.58
CA ARG A 135 11.23 -1.96 -11.34
C ARG A 135 11.51 -0.87 -12.39
N ALA A 136 12.77 -0.52 -12.62
CA ALA A 136 13.12 0.59 -13.51
C ALA A 136 12.78 0.29 -14.97
N ASN A 137 12.00 1.17 -15.60
CA ASN A 137 11.79 1.21 -17.04
C ASN A 137 12.85 2.10 -17.70
N THR A 138 13.04 1.94 -19.00
CA THR A 138 14.02 2.71 -19.77
C THR A 138 13.68 4.20 -19.91
N ASP A 139 12.44 4.57 -19.65
CA ASP A 139 11.94 5.96 -19.69
C ASP A 139 12.05 6.69 -18.34
N GLY A 140 12.65 6.07 -17.33
CA GLY A 140 12.80 6.63 -15.99
C GLY A 140 11.57 6.48 -15.09
N THR A 141 10.53 5.78 -15.54
CA THR A 141 9.41 5.40 -14.70
C THR A 141 9.65 4.04 -14.04
N ILE A 142 8.79 3.64 -13.11
CA ILE A 142 8.78 2.30 -12.55
C ILE A 142 7.64 1.46 -13.11
N ALA A 143 7.90 0.17 -13.29
CA ALA A 143 6.94 -0.80 -13.82
C ALA A 143 5.87 -1.09 -12.77
N LEU A 144 4.61 -1.00 -13.19
CA LEU A 144 3.43 -1.30 -12.39
C LEU A 144 2.59 -2.38 -13.08
N THR A 145 1.90 -3.19 -12.30
CA THR A 145 0.95 -4.19 -12.80
C THR A 145 -0.41 -3.97 -12.14
N ALA A 146 -1.48 -4.38 -12.81
CA ALA A 146 -2.85 -4.23 -12.30
C ALA A 146 -3.07 -5.04 -11.01
N PHE A 147 -2.43 -6.19 -10.92
CA PHE A 147 -2.45 -7.09 -9.76
C PHE A 147 -1.01 -7.36 -9.37
N ASP A 148 -0.52 -6.60 -8.41
CA ASP A 148 0.90 -6.64 -8.04
C ASP A 148 1.23 -7.87 -7.18
N HIS A 149 2.48 -8.35 -7.29
CA HIS A 149 2.95 -9.53 -6.58
C HIS A 149 2.94 -9.38 -5.05
N ASN A 150 2.93 -8.15 -4.55
CA ASN A 150 2.90 -7.89 -3.12
C ASN A 150 1.68 -8.50 -2.40
N GLU A 151 0.58 -8.71 -3.12
CA GLU A 151 -0.66 -9.29 -2.61
C GLU A 151 -1.03 -10.61 -3.30
N ALA A 152 -0.08 -11.27 -4.00
CA ALA A 152 -0.33 -12.47 -4.80
C ALA A 152 -1.03 -13.59 -4.03
N ASP A 153 -0.62 -13.84 -2.80
CA ASP A 153 -1.16 -14.92 -1.96
C ASP A 153 -2.56 -14.55 -1.44
N GLY A 154 -2.75 -13.31 -0.99
CA GLY A 154 -4.05 -12.81 -0.50
C GLY A 154 -5.10 -12.68 -1.59
N LEU A 155 -4.70 -12.28 -2.81
CA LEU A 155 -5.59 -12.13 -3.96
C LEU A 155 -5.76 -13.42 -4.78
N GLY A 156 -4.91 -14.42 -4.54
CA GLY A 156 -4.95 -15.72 -5.23
C GLY A 156 -4.17 -15.77 -6.56
N ASN A 157 -3.69 -14.64 -7.09
CA ASN A 157 -2.73 -14.54 -8.19
C ASN A 157 -2.19 -13.11 -8.33
N ALA A 158 -1.18 -12.95 -9.22
CA ALA A 158 -0.60 -11.66 -9.57
C ALA A 158 -0.09 -11.64 -11.01
N LEU A 159 0.30 -10.43 -11.46
CA LEU A 159 1.06 -10.20 -12.69
C LEU A 159 2.44 -9.68 -12.31
N LEU A 160 3.49 -10.34 -12.79
CA LEU A 160 4.86 -9.92 -12.49
C LEU A 160 5.30 -8.77 -13.41
N SER A 161 6.04 -7.81 -12.86
CA SER A 161 6.72 -6.78 -13.64
C SER A 161 7.85 -7.39 -14.48
N THR A 162 8.16 -6.76 -15.63
CA THR A 162 9.16 -7.28 -16.59
C THR A 162 10.62 -7.04 -16.16
N PRO A 163 10.98 -5.91 -15.53
CA PRO A 163 12.38 -5.63 -15.17
C PRO A 163 13.00 -6.72 -14.29
N ASP A 164 14.35 -6.83 -14.37
CA ASP A 164 15.13 -7.70 -13.49
C ASP A 164 15.08 -7.16 -12.04
N PRO A 165 14.56 -7.93 -11.08
CA PRO A 165 14.48 -7.48 -9.69
C PRO A 165 15.84 -7.16 -9.05
N LEU A 166 16.95 -7.63 -9.62
CA LEU A 166 18.29 -7.36 -9.15
C LEU A 166 19.05 -6.31 -10.00
N ALA A 167 18.37 -5.59 -10.90
CA ALA A 167 19.01 -4.64 -11.81
C ALA A 167 19.89 -3.61 -11.08
N GLY A 168 19.41 -3.03 -9.98
CA GLY A 168 20.17 -2.05 -9.20
C GLY A 168 21.38 -2.66 -8.51
N PHE A 169 21.27 -3.86 -7.96
CA PHE A 169 22.41 -4.58 -7.38
C PHE A 169 23.48 -4.89 -8.43
N ASN A 170 23.07 -5.30 -9.64
CA ASN A 170 23.96 -5.54 -10.76
C ASN A 170 24.67 -4.24 -11.22
N ALA A 171 23.93 -3.13 -11.29
CA ALA A 171 24.47 -1.82 -11.66
C ALA A 171 25.49 -1.29 -10.64
N ILE A 172 25.22 -1.43 -9.35
CA ILE A 172 26.16 -1.08 -8.27
C ILE A 172 27.41 -1.97 -8.34
N ALA A 173 27.26 -3.27 -8.53
CA ALA A 173 28.38 -4.21 -8.61
C ALA A 173 29.33 -3.89 -9.81
N ALA A 174 28.76 -3.53 -10.96
CA ALA A 174 29.53 -3.08 -12.12
C ALA A 174 30.33 -1.81 -11.81
N GLN A 175 29.82 -0.87 -11.05
CA GLN A 175 30.54 0.34 -10.62
C GLN A 175 31.68 0.00 -9.66
N VAL A 176 31.45 -0.92 -8.71
CA VAL A 176 32.53 -1.40 -7.80
C VAL A 176 33.68 -2.01 -8.60
N ALA A 177 33.38 -2.84 -9.60
CA ALA A 177 34.41 -3.40 -10.51
C ALA A 177 35.12 -2.29 -11.31
N ALA A 178 34.38 -1.31 -11.83
CA ALA A 178 34.94 -0.17 -12.57
C ALA A 178 35.81 0.74 -11.69
N ALA A 179 35.57 0.78 -10.38
CA ALA A 179 36.43 1.47 -9.40
C ALA A 179 37.76 0.74 -9.15
N GLY A 180 38.03 -0.36 -9.87
CA GLY A 180 39.29 -1.11 -9.83
C GLY A 180 39.35 -2.16 -8.72
N ILE A 181 38.26 -2.43 -8.01
CA ILE A 181 38.19 -3.48 -6.99
C ILE A 181 37.95 -4.81 -7.69
N LYS A 182 38.88 -5.77 -7.51
CA LYS A 182 38.79 -7.13 -8.06
C LYS A 182 38.55 -8.18 -6.98
N THR A 183 39.00 -7.89 -5.77
CA THR A 183 38.83 -8.78 -4.62
C THR A 183 38.50 -7.96 -3.38
N VAL A 184 37.61 -8.44 -2.56
CA VAL A 184 37.33 -7.91 -1.23
C VAL A 184 37.82 -8.91 -0.20
N ASN A 185 38.96 -8.60 0.43
CA ASN A 185 39.57 -9.40 1.52
C ASN A 185 38.89 -9.06 2.84
N GLY A 186 37.60 -9.31 2.91
CA GLY A 186 36.71 -8.97 4.02
C GLY A 186 35.27 -9.32 3.67
N ASP A 187 34.37 -8.46 4.05
CA ASP A 187 32.94 -8.71 3.94
C ASP A 187 32.19 -7.62 3.16
N VAL A 188 30.94 -7.93 2.81
CA VAL A 188 29.92 -6.99 2.42
C VAL A 188 29.00 -6.78 3.62
N VAL A 189 28.69 -5.54 3.94
CA VAL A 189 27.82 -5.17 5.05
C VAL A 189 26.72 -4.24 4.55
N ILE A 190 25.50 -4.51 4.91
CA ILE A 190 24.38 -3.62 4.65
C ILE A 190 24.17 -2.73 5.89
N ASP A 191 24.26 -1.41 5.71
CA ASP A 191 23.91 -0.44 6.75
C ASP A 191 22.46 -0.01 6.56
N ASP A 192 21.58 -0.61 7.31
CA ASP A 192 20.13 -0.36 7.31
C ASP A 192 19.68 0.56 8.45
N ARG A 193 20.59 1.34 9.01
CA ARG A 193 20.33 2.22 10.15
C ARG A 193 19.73 3.59 9.77
N LEU A 194 19.07 3.73 8.61
CA LEU A 194 18.37 4.98 8.23
C LEU A 194 17.22 5.29 9.19
N PHE A 195 16.41 4.29 9.52
CA PHE A 195 15.39 4.30 10.57
C PHE A 195 15.41 2.96 11.31
N ASP A 196 14.75 2.91 12.46
CA ASP A 196 14.72 1.70 13.28
C ASP A 196 13.76 0.66 12.67
N PRO A 197 14.16 -0.61 12.54
CA PRO A 197 13.31 -1.67 12.01
C PRO A 197 12.00 -1.77 12.80
N PHE A 198 10.92 -2.11 12.12
CA PHE A 198 9.63 -2.34 12.75
C PHE A 198 8.96 -3.61 12.21
N GLN A 199 8.11 -4.23 13.04
CA GLN A 199 7.34 -5.40 12.61
C GLN A 199 6.20 -4.96 11.70
N TYR A 200 6.04 -5.65 10.58
CA TYR A 200 4.93 -5.42 9.67
C TYR A 200 3.64 -5.95 10.28
N ARG A 201 2.68 -5.05 10.56
CA ARG A 201 1.34 -5.38 11.08
C ARG A 201 1.35 -6.35 12.28
N GLU A 202 2.36 -6.22 13.15
CA GLU A 202 2.55 -7.11 14.30
C GLU A 202 2.78 -8.59 13.92
N GLU A 203 3.09 -8.88 12.66
CA GLU A 203 3.46 -10.23 12.21
C GLU A 203 4.83 -10.61 12.80
N GLU A 204 4.82 -11.52 13.75
CA GLU A 204 6.04 -11.95 14.43
C GLU A 204 7.06 -12.53 13.45
N GLY A 205 8.23 -11.89 13.38
CA GLY A 205 9.37 -12.34 12.56
C GLY A 205 9.41 -11.73 11.16
N PHE A 206 8.51 -10.80 10.80
CA PHE A 206 8.63 -10.04 9.57
C PHE A 206 8.99 -8.59 9.87
N ASN A 207 10.27 -8.25 9.70
CA ASN A 207 10.80 -6.92 9.93
C ASN A 207 10.87 -6.13 8.62
N VAL A 208 10.41 -4.88 8.67
CA VAL A 208 10.61 -3.89 7.61
C VAL A 208 11.84 -3.06 7.96
N THR A 209 12.75 -2.94 7.00
CA THR A 209 13.98 -2.14 7.10
C THR A 209 14.05 -1.16 5.92
N PRO A 210 14.97 -0.18 5.93
CA PRO A 210 15.16 0.70 4.76
C PRO A 210 15.83 0.02 3.55
N MET A 211 16.18 -1.26 3.63
CA MET A 211 16.72 -2.07 2.54
C MET A 211 15.67 -3.06 2.06
N LEU A 212 15.40 -3.07 0.77
CA LEU A 212 14.46 -4.00 0.13
C LEU A 212 15.14 -4.77 -1.00
N VAL A 213 14.67 -5.99 -1.24
CA VAL A 213 15.07 -6.83 -2.39
C VAL A 213 13.80 -7.37 -3.03
N ASN A 214 13.51 -6.96 -4.27
CA ASN A 214 12.28 -7.35 -4.98
C ASN A 214 11.03 -7.12 -4.14
N ASP A 215 10.91 -5.91 -3.56
CA ASP A 215 9.80 -5.51 -2.68
C ASP A 215 9.63 -6.45 -1.44
N ASP A 216 10.73 -7.08 -1.02
CA ASP A 216 10.82 -8.08 0.04
C ASP A 216 9.98 -9.34 -0.19
N VAL A 217 9.95 -9.80 -1.46
CA VAL A 217 9.35 -11.09 -1.84
C VAL A 217 10.24 -11.89 -2.76
N VAL A 218 10.07 -13.21 -2.72
CA VAL A 218 10.53 -14.14 -3.75
C VAL A 218 9.31 -14.63 -4.51
N ASP A 219 9.22 -14.27 -5.79
CA ASP A 219 8.13 -14.67 -6.68
C ASP A 219 8.31 -16.09 -7.17
N ILE A 220 7.23 -16.85 -7.22
CA ILE A 220 7.19 -18.19 -7.81
C ILE A 220 6.14 -18.18 -8.92
N SER A 221 6.54 -18.58 -10.12
CA SER A 221 5.68 -18.65 -11.31
C SER A 221 5.45 -20.10 -11.71
N PHE A 222 4.19 -20.54 -11.69
CA PHE A 222 3.80 -21.89 -12.11
C PHE A 222 3.14 -21.84 -13.47
N SER A 223 3.57 -22.72 -14.38
CA SER A 223 2.91 -22.98 -15.66
C SER A 223 1.86 -24.08 -15.50
N SER A 224 0.86 -24.11 -16.39
CA SER A 224 -0.10 -25.22 -16.43
C SER A 224 0.54 -26.55 -16.74
N SER A 225 -0.06 -27.65 -16.27
CA SER A 225 0.36 -29.02 -16.60
C SER A 225 -0.84 -29.95 -16.82
N ALA A 226 -0.57 -31.14 -17.33
CA ALA A 226 -1.60 -32.19 -17.49
C ALA A 226 -2.04 -32.75 -16.12
N GLU A 227 -3.26 -33.26 -16.02
CA GLU A 227 -3.75 -33.96 -14.84
C GLU A 227 -2.79 -35.07 -14.39
N GLY A 228 -2.52 -35.13 -13.10
CA GLY A 228 -1.57 -36.06 -12.47
C GLY A 228 -0.10 -35.61 -12.51
N ALA A 229 0.24 -34.51 -13.21
CA ALA A 229 1.61 -34.01 -13.30
C ALA A 229 1.86 -32.85 -12.33
N LEU A 230 3.12 -32.68 -11.90
CA LEU A 230 3.56 -31.49 -11.17
C LEU A 230 3.51 -30.27 -12.10
N LEU A 231 3.18 -29.10 -11.53
CA LEU A 231 3.27 -27.85 -12.27
C LEU A 231 4.75 -27.49 -12.45
N PRO A 232 5.21 -27.23 -13.70
CA PRO A 232 6.51 -26.62 -13.92
C PRO A 232 6.55 -25.23 -13.26
N PHE A 233 7.67 -24.90 -12.62
CA PHE A 233 7.80 -23.60 -11.96
C PHE A 233 9.19 -22.99 -12.18
N ASP A 234 9.23 -21.67 -12.01
CA ASP A 234 10.43 -20.88 -11.87
C ASP A 234 10.24 -19.88 -10.73
N TYR A 235 11.32 -19.27 -10.22
CA TYR A 235 11.23 -18.26 -9.18
C TYR A 235 12.30 -17.17 -9.34
N ARG A 236 12.01 -15.97 -8.80
CA ARG A 236 12.92 -14.83 -8.85
C ARG A 236 12.82 -13.96 -7.58
N PRO A 237 13.90 -13.29 -7.16
CA PRO A 237 15.24 -13.49 -7.72
C PRO A 237 15.83 -14.85 -7.31
N LYS A 238 16.69 -15.41 -8.16
CA LYS A 238 17.47 -16.62 -7.82
C LYS A 238 18.70 -16.21 -7.04
N SER A 239 18.88 -16.81 -5.87
CA SER A 239 20.00 -16.54 -4.97
C SER A 239 20.32 -17.78 -4.14
N ALA A 240 21.58 -17.95 -3.77
CA ALA A 240 21.98 -18.98 -2.81
C ALA A 240 21.37 -18.75 -1.40
N GLY A 241 20.90 -17.52 -1.13
CA GLY A 241 20.26 -17.19 0.14
C GLY A 241 18.87 -17.81 0.34
N PHE A 242 18.22 -18.26 -0.76
CA PHE A 242 16.89 -18.88 -0.70
C PHE A 242 16.61 -19.70 -1.96
N SER A 243 16.00 -20.87 -1.79
CA SER A 243 15.55 -21.71 -2.89
C SER A 243 14.10 -22.17 -2.68
N VAL A 244 13.47 -22.63 -3.76
CA VAL A 244 12.08 -23.10 -3.76
C VAL A 244 12.04 -24.55 -4.18
N GLN A 245 11.23 -25.34 -3.47
CA GLN A 245 10.84 -26.70 -3.86
C GLN A 245 9.32 -26.77 -4.01
N SER A 246 8.83 -27.54 -4.97
CA SER A 246 7.40 -27.66 -5.20
C SER A 246 6.96 -29.11 -5.42
N THR A 247 5.85 -29.46 -4.79
CA THR A 247 5.05 -30.65 -5.03
C THR A 247 3.64 -30.29 -5.51
N LEU A 248 3.41 -29.04 -5.92
CA LEU A 248 2.12 -28.57 -6.45
C LEU A 248 1.80 -29.34 -7.74
N ALA A 249 0.64 -29.98 -7.80
CA ALA A 249 0.24 -30.86 -8.90
C ALA A 249 -1.11 -30.46 -9.50
N THR A 250 -1.31 -30.75 -10.78
CA THR A 250 -2.62 -30.70 -11.41
C THR A 250 -3.43 -31.96 -11.03
N ALA A 251 -4.57 -31.76 -10.40
CA ALA A 251 -5.48 -32.83 -9.98
C ALA A 251 -6.73 -32.86 -10.88
N ALA A 252 -7.62 -33.86 -10.66
CA ALA A 252 -8.87 -33.95 -11.38
C ALA A 252 -9.67 -32.64 -11.32
N ALA A 253 -10.41 -32.35 -12.40
CA ALA A 253 -11.19 -31.09 -12.53
C ALA A 253 -12.21 -30.86 -11.41
N THR A 254 -12.60 -31.88 -10.68
CA THR A 254 -13.53 -31.82 -9.52
C THR A 254 -12.82 -31.54 -8.19
N THR A 255 -11.49 -31.46 -8.18
CA THR A 255 -10.70 -31.19 -6.98
C THR A 255 -10.77 -29.71 -6.63
N ASN A 256 -10.66 -29.37 -5.36
CA ASN A 256 -10.58 -27.98 -4.94
C ASN A 256 -9.22 -27.36 -5.31
N PHE A 257 -9.25 -26.10 -5.69
CA PHE A 257 -8.05 -25.28 -5.82
C PHE A 257 -7.47 -25.04 -4.43
N ALA A 258 -6.31 -25.61 -4.14
CA ALA A 258 -5.64 -25.49 -2.86
C ALA A 258 -4.12 -25.42 -3.05
N VAL A 259 -3.53 -24.27 -2.81
CA VAL A 259 -2.07 -24.06 -2.83
C VAL A 259 -1.63 -23.77 -1.40
N THR A 260 -0.65 -24.51 -0.93
CA THR A 260 -0.05 -24.35 0.41
C THR A 260 1.39 -23.90 0.29
N LEU A 261 1.78 -22.99 1.16
CA LEU A 261 3.16 -22.54 1.34
C LEU A 261 3.68 -23.06 2.67
N ASN A 262 4.94 -23.43 2.76
CA ASN A 262 5.57 -23.81 4.01
C ASN A 262 6.95 -23.12 4.07
N PRO A 263 7.18 -22.27 5.04
CA PRO A 263 6.30 -21.90 6.15
C PRO A 263 5.05 -21.12 5.69
N ASP A 264 3.99 -21.26 6.47
CA ASP A 264 2.70 -20.60 6.28
C ASP A 264 2.26 -20.00 7.64
N PRO A 265 1.54 -18.90 7.60
CA PRO A 265 1.53 -17.82 6.66
C PRO A 265 2.78 -17.06 6.80
N PRO A 266 2.96 -16.30 5.82
CA PRO A 266 4.15 -15.96 5.08
C PRO A 266 5.24 -15.50 5.99
N ALA A 267 4.96 -15.48 7.23
CA ALA A 267 5.89 -15.23 8.26
C ALA A 267 6.88 -16.31 8.38
N VAL A 268 7.55 -16.29 7.64
CA VAL A 268 8.52 -16.40 7.50
C VAL A 268 9.72 -16.21 8.38
N ARG A 269 9.80 -16.97 9.43
CA ARG A 269 11.07 -17.30 10.09
C ARG A 269 11.87 -18.16 9.15
N LEU A 270 12.05 -17.58 7.95
CA LEU A 270 12.85 -18.21 6.97
C LEU A 270 14.28 -18.10 7.43
N CYS A 271 14.97 -19.10 7.10
CA CYS A 271 16.34 -19.38 7.34
C CYS A 271 17.28 -18.45 6.56
N PHE A 272 16.88 -17.21 6.20
CA PHE A 272 17.76 -16.25 5.54
C PHE A 272 19.08 -16.09 6.32
N GLY A 273 20.20 -16.15 5.61
CA GLY A 273 21.53 -16.17 6.22
C GLY A 273 22.02 -17.53 6.69
N GLN A 274 21.19 -18.58 6.56
CA GLN A 274 21.60 -19.97 6.77
C GLN A 274 21.71 -20.70 5.43
N THR A 275 22.63 -21.63 5.31
CA THR A 275 22.74 -22.49 4.13
C THR A 275 21.52 -23.43 4.03
N ASN A 276 21.10 -23.72 2.80
CA ASN A 276 19.94 -24.58 2.52
C ASN A 276 18.59 -24.00 3.01
N CYS A 277 18.43 -22.69 2.98
CA CYS A 277 17.14 -22.05 3.21
C CYS A 277 16.18 -22.36 2.06
N VAL A 278 15.05 -23.00 2.36
CA VAL A 278 14.10 -23.53 1.36
C VAL A 278 12.67 -23.19 1.73
N GLY A 279 11.95 -22.58 0.78
CA GLY A 279 10.50 -22.49 0.81
C GLY A 279 9.87 -23.68 0.04
N GLN A 280 8.78 -24.23 0.55
CA GLN A 280 8.07 -25.34 -0.07
C GLN A 280 6.67 -24.92 -0.53
N VAL A 281 6.29 -25.33 -1.74
CA VAL A 281 4.94 -25.13 -2.27
C VAL A 281 4.31 -26.50 -2.53
N GLY A 282 3.10 -26.69 -2.04
CA GLY A 282 2.36 -27.94 -2.21
C GLY A 282 0.89 -27.70 -2.56
N GLY A 283 0.14 -28.80 -2.64
CA GLY A 283 -1.29 -28.75 -2.88
C GLY A 283 -1.69 -29.18 -4.30
N THR A 284 -2.88 -28.73 -4.72
CA THR A 284 -3.49 -29.14 -5.98
C THR A 284 -4.16 -27.98 -6.71
N VAL A 285 -4.08 -28.01 -8.04
CA VAL A 285 -4.80 -27.13 -8.96
C VAL A 285 -5.70 -28.00 -9.84
N PRO A 286 -7.01 -27.75 -9.94
CA PRO A 286 -7.91 -28.54 -10.79
C PRO A 286 -7.53 -28.44 -12.27
N ALA A 287 -7.61 -29.55 -13.00
CA ALA A 287 -7.35 -29.56 -14.43
C ALA A 287 -8.32 -28.64 -15.18
N GLY A 288 -7.81 -27.86 -16.12
CA GLY A 288 -8.59 -26.93 -16.93
C GLY A 288 -9.09 -25.68 -16.21
N VAL A 289 -8.75 -25.49 -14.93
CA VAL A 289 -9.09 -24.28 -14.17
C VAL A 289 -8.00 -23.23 -14.35
N ALA A 290 -8.39 -22.03 -14.74
CA ALA A 290 -7.51 -20.88 -14.81
C ALA A 290 -7.19 -20.34 -13.40
N PRO A 291 -6.00 -19.75 -13.19
CA PRO A 291 -5.68 -19.08 -11.94
C PRO A 291 -6.73 -18.03 -11.55
N PRO A 292 -7.06 -17.91 -10.25
CA PRO A 292 -7.97 -16.88 -9.78
C PRO A 292 -7.51 -15.49 -10.21
N LEU A 293 -8.40 -14.53 -10.15
CA LEU A 293 -8.17 -13.10 -10.39
C LEU A 293 -7.73 -12.76 -11.82
N THR A 294 -6.65 -13.35 -12.32
CA THR A 294 -6.08 -13.02 -13.65
C THR A 294 -6.70 -13.83 -14.78
N GLY A 295 -7.28 -14.97 -14.48
CA GLY A 295 -7.86 -15.89 -15.47
C GLY A 295 -6.84 -16.55 -16.41
N VAL A 296 -5.54 -16.31 -16.21
CA VAL A 296 -4.46 -16.81 -17.07
C VAL A 296 -3.24 -17.21 -16.26
N TYR A 297 -2.51 -18.21 -16.75
CA TYR A 297 -1.19 -18.56 -16.22
C TYR A 297 -0.14 -17.50 -16.65
N PRO A 298 0.96 -17.33 -15.88
CA PRO A 298 1.37 -18.15 -14.74
C PRO A 298 0.52 -17.92 -13.49
N LEU A 299 0.41 -18.96 -12.66
CA LEU A 299 -0.04 -18.83 -11.29
C LEU A 299 1.14 -18.33 -10.45
N ILE A 300 0.95 -17.22 -9.75
CA ILE A 300 1.98 -16.58 -8.92
C ILE A 300 1.71 -16.84 -7.45
N ARG A 301 2.79 -17.14 -6.71
CA ARG A 301 2.85 -17.17 -5.25
C ARG A 301 4.11 -16.48 -4.79
N THR A 302 4.16 -16.09 -3.52
CA THR A 302 5.31 -15.38 -2.98
C THR A 302 5.75 -15.93 -1.62
N PHE A 303 7.06 -15.87 -1.36
CA PHE A 303 7.59 -15.94 0.01
C PHE A 303 8.09 -14.58 0.42
N ARG A 304 7.77 -14.15 1.64
CA ARG A 304 8.27 -12.88 2.20
C ARG A 304 9.74 -13.00 2.58
N VAL A 305 10.52 -11.95 2.35
CA VAL A 305 11.91 -11.85 2.80
C VAL A 305 11.92 -11.27 4.21
N SER A 306 12.05 -12.12 5.23
CA SER A 306 11.96 -11.71 6.64
C SER A 306 13.22 -11.01 7.17
N GLU A 307 14.35 -11.17 6.48
CA GLU A 307 15.65 -10.60 6.85
C GLU A 307 16.24 -9.83 5.64
N PRO A 308 15.65 -8.66 5.28
CA PRO A 308 16.00 -7.96 4.04
C PRO A 308 17.49 -7.64 3.90
N SER A 309 18.13 -7.13 4.95
CA SER A 309 19.57 -6.77 4.92
C SER A 309 20.47 -7.99 4.79
N THR A 310 20.11 -9.11 5.39
CA THR A 310 20.82 -10.39 5.25
C THR A 310 20.69 -10.92 3.82
N TYR A 311 19.50 -10.87 3.25
CA TYR A 311 19.26 -11.29 1.86
C TYR A 311 19.94 -10.35 0.86
N ALA A 312 19.82 -9.02 1.06
CA ALA A 312 20.50 -8.01 0.24
C ALA A 312 22.02 -8.20 0.22
N ARG A 313 22.62 -8.54 1.36
CA ARG A 313 24.05 -8.88 1.44
C ARG A 313 24.37 -10.06 0.52
N THR A 314 23.61 -11.13 0.57
CA THR A 314 23.85 -12.33 -0.26
C THR A 314 23.71 -11.98 -1.74
N VAL A 315 22.61 -11.36 -2.17
CA VAL A 315 22.40 -11.01 -3.58
C VAL A 315 23.44 -10.01 -4.10
N PHE A 316 23.94 -9.11 -3.24
CA PHE A 316 24.98 -8.17 -3.63
C PHE A 316 26.34 -8.86 -3.80
N ILE A 317 26.73 -9.80 -2.95
CA ILE A 317 27.94 -10.62 -3.14
C ILE A 317 27.85 -11.40 -4.46
N GLU A 318 26.70 -11.95 -4.78
CA GLU A 318 26.47 -12.65 -6.05
C GLU A 318 26.51 -11.70 -7.26
N ALA A 319 25.99 -10.47 -7.12
CA ALA A 319 26.10 -9.44 -8.15
C ALA A 319 27.58 -9.03 -8.38
N LEU A 320 28.35 -8.85 -7.31
CA LEU A 320 29.78 -8.60 -7.36
C LEU A 320 30.53 -9.73 -8.11
N ALA A 321 30.20 -10.99 -7.81
CA ALA A 321 30.80 -12.13 -8.51
C ALA A 321 30.45 -12.12 -10.00
N ARG A 322 29.21 -11.80 -10.39
CA ARG A 322 28.82 -11.62 -11.80
C ARG A 322 29.58 -10.48 -12.48
N ALA A 323 29.92 -9.44 -11.73
CA ALA A 323 30.74 -8.31 -12.22
C ALA A 323 32.26 -8.59 -12.20
N GLY A 324 32.72 -9.78 -11.80
CA GLY A 324 34.13 -10.18 -11.73
C GLY A 324 34.85 -9.76 -10.44
N VAL A 325 34.11 -9.40 -9.40
CA VAL A 325 34.64 -9.06 -8.07
C VAL A 325 34.44 -10.23 -7.11
N THR A 326 35.55 -10.78 -6.59
CA THR A 326 35.50 -11.88 -5.61
C THR A 326 35.43 -11.34 -4.19
N VAL A 327 34.50 -11.83 -3.39
CA VAL A 327 34.42 -11.55 -1.94
C VAL A 327 34.85 -12.79 -1.18
N THR A 328 35.81 -12.64 -0.23
CA THR A 328 36.38 -13.80 0.50
C THR A 328 35.41 -14.33 1.59
N ALA A 329 34.53 -13.48 2.11
CA ALA A 329 33.51 -13.92 3.05
C ALA A 329 32.48 -14.84 2.36
N ALA A 330 31.95 -15.81 3.10
CA ALA A 330 30.83 -16.64 2.64
C ALA A 330 29.64 -15.77 2.23
N SER A 331 29.04 -16.04 1.06
CA SER A 331 27.87 -15.27 0.56
C SER A 331 26.66 -15.45 1.47
N VAL A 332 26.39 -16.67 1.91
CA VAL A 332 25.24 -16.99 2.77
C VAL A 332 25.67 -16.99 4.24
N LYS A 333 25.36 -15.91 4.92
CA LYS A 333 25.44 -15.74 6.38
C LYS A 333 24.66 -14.49 6.81
N PRO A 334 24.34 -14.31 8.09
CA PRO A 334 23.73 -13.08 8.60
C PRO A 334 24.55 -11.83 8.26
N ASN A 335 23.87 -10.70 8.05
CA ASN A 335 24.52 -9.41 7.83
C ASN A 335 25.42 -9.05 9.04
N PRO A 336 26.75 -8.85 8.85
CA PRO A 336 27.70 -8.67 9.96
C PRO A 336 27.69 -7.21 10.48
N VAL A 337 26.59 -6.76 11.06
CA VAL A 337 26.38 -5.38 11.55
C VAL A 337 27.45 -4.88 12.52
N ALA A 338 28.15 -5.80 13.21
CA ALA A 338 29.26 -5.45 14.12
C ALA A 338 30.47 -4.84 13.37
N LEU A 339 30.56 -4.99 12.06
CA LEU A 339 31.61 -4.39 11.22
C LEU A 339 31.27 -2.97 10.76
N LEU A 340 30.05 -2.48 11.03
CA LEU A 340 29.67 -1.12 10.66
C LEU A 340 30.45 -0.07 11.44
N PRO A 341 30.91 1.00 10.80
CA PRO A 341 31.49 2.14 11.49
C PRO A 341 30.41 2.94 12.23
N ALA A 342 30.81 3.99 12.92
CA ALA A 342 29.84 4.93 13.49
C ALA A 342 28.88 5.44 12.38
N GLN A 343 27.61 5.53 12.68
CA GLN A 343 26.60 6.01 11.72
C GLN A 343 26.96 7.41 11.22
N GLY A 344 26.87 7.64 9.90
CA GLY A 344 27.17 8.91 9.27
C GLY A 344 28.67 9.24 9.16
N SER A 345 29.60 8.32 9.50
CA SER A 345 31.04 8.56 9.41
C SER A 345 31.63 8.31 8.02
N TYR A 346 30.80 8.10 7.01
CA TYR A 346 31.23 7.86 5.62
C TYR A 346 31.72 9.13 4.96
N SER A 347 32.81 9.03 4.17
CA SER A 347 33.34 10.15 3.38
C SER A 347 33.23 9.88 1.88
N SER A 348 33.13 10.94 1.09
CA SER A 348 33.09 10.83 -0.38
C SER A 348 34.33 10.12 -0.97
N ALA A 349 35.50 10.24 -0.33
CA ALA A 349 36.72 9.54 -0.75
C ALA A 349 36.64 8.00 -0.60
N GLN A 350 35.71 7.52 0.21
CA GLN A 350 35.48 6.08 0.41
C GLN A 350 34.39 5.53 -0.53
N GLN A 351 33.61 6.40 -1.17
CA GLN A 351 32.52 5.98 -2.06
C GLN A 351 33.10 5.36 -3.35
N VAL A 352 32.63 4.18 -3.72
CA VAL A 352 33.07 3.44 -4.91
C VAL A 352 31.93 3.17 -5.89
N ALA A 353 30.67 3.26 -5.44
CA ALA A 353 29.49 3.08 -6.26
C ALA A 353 28.29 3.79 -5.63
N GLN A 354 27.23 3.99 -6.41
CA GLN A 354 25.91 4.39 -5.92
C GLN A 354 24.81 3.97 -6.89
N LEU A 355 23.62 3.77 -6.36
CA LEU A 355 22.37 3.73 -7.11
C LEU A 355 21.59 5.01 -6.82
N THR A 356 21.07 5.66 -7.85
CA THR A 356 20.11 6.76 -7.70
C THR A 356 18.74 6.26 -8.19
N SER A 357 17.72 6.37 -7.37
CA SER A 357 16.36 5.94 -7.71
C SER A 357 15.73 6.81 -8.79
N ALA A 358 14.57 6.37 -9.31
CA ALA A 358 13.63 7.25 -9.98
C ALA A 358 13.20 8.40 -9.04
N PRO A 359 12.60 9.49 -9.57
CA PRO A 359 12.02 10.55 -8.72
C PRO A 359 10.99 9.99 -7.74
N TYR A 360 10.94 10.53 -6.52
CA TYR A 360 10.06 10.08 -5.43
C TYR A 360 8.57 10.02 -5.80
N ALA A 361 8.15 10.85 -6.74
CA ALA A 361 6.81 10.75 -7.33
C ALA A 361 6.50 9.35 -7.90
N GLN A 362 7.51 8.61 -8.39
CA GLN A 362 7.35 7.24 -8.89
C GLN A 362 7.14 6.23 -7.75
N ASP A 363 7.83 6.42 -6.62
CA ASP A 363 7.62 5.62 -5.42
C ASP A 363 6.19 5.80 -4.89
N LEU A 364 5.72 7.06 -4.81
CA LEU A 364 4.35 7.34 -4.37
C LEU A 364 3.31 6.83 -5.38
N ARG A 365 3.63 6.89 -6.69
CA ARG A 365 2.81 6.29 -7.73
C ARG A 365 2.72 4.77 -7.54
N PHE A 366 3.81 4.10 -7.23
CA PHE A 366 3.83 2.68 -6.91
C PHE A 366 2.97 2.39 -5.67
N VAL A 367 3.20 3.10 -4.57
CA VAL A 367 2.43 2.92 -3.33
C VAL A 367 0.92 3.07 -3.56
N ASN A 368 0.50 4.09 -4.30
CA ASN A 368 -0.93 4.38 -4.47
C ASN A 368 -1.59 3.50 -5.55
N LYS A 369 -0.96 3.32 -6.73
CA LYS A 369 -1.54 2.59 -7.87
C LYS A 369 -1.77 1.12 -7.55
N VAL A 370 -0.78 0.44 -6.96
CA VAL A 370 -0.88 -0.99 -6.62
C VAL A 370 -1.23 -1.24 -5.15
N SER A 371 -1.38 -0.18 -4.38
CA SER A 371 -1.70 -0.25 -2.94
C SER A 371 -0.60 -0.92 -2.09
N TYR A 372 0.69 -0.72 -2.43
CA TYR A 372 1.82 -1.35 -1.77
C TYR A 372 1.89 -0.98 -0.28
N ASN A 373 1.66 -1.96 0.60
CA ASN A 373 1.53 -1.73 2.04
C ASN A 373 2.87 -1.38 2.70
N ILE A 374 3.90 -2.20 2.51
CA ILE A 374 5.24 -1.96 3.07
C ILE A 374 5.79 -0.63 2.59
N GLY A 375 5.63 -0.32 1.30
CA GLY A 375 6.04 0.97 0.74
C GLY A 375 5.33 2.16 1.39
N ALA A 376 4.05 2.02 1.76
CA ALA A 376 3.33 3.08 2.47
C ALA A 376 3.83 3.28 3.92
N ASP A 377 4.20 2.19 4.59
CA ASP A 377 4.76 2.25 5.94
C ASP A 377 6.16 2.87 5.91
N ILE A 378 7.01 2.49 4.94
CA ILE A 378 8.32 3.15 4.71
C ILE A 378 8.12 4.62 4.35
N THR A 379 7.12 4.96 3.51
CA THR A 379 6.78 6.35 3.17
C THR A 379 6.49 7.18 4.42
N LEU A 380 5.74 6.65 5.39
CA LEU A 380 5.49 7.31 6.67
C LEU A 380 6.77 7.46 7.50
N MET A 381 7.65 6.45 7.49
CA MET A 381 8.94 6.53 8.18
C MET A 381 9.85 7.61 7.56
N LEU A 382 9.93 7.66 6.23
CA LEU A 382 10.71 8.68 5.50
C LEU A 382 10.15 10.09 5.71
N TYR A 383 8.82 10.22 5.75
CA TYR A 383 8.16 11.48 6.11
C TYR A 383 8.58 11.95 7.52
N GLY A 384 8.45 11.07 8.53
CA GLY A 384 8.82 11.40 9.90
C GLY A 384 10.31 11.78 10.04
N LEU A 385 11.17 11.04 9.35
CA LEU A 385 12.61 11.32 9.30
C LEU A 385 12.89 12.69 8.66
N ALA A 386 12.31 12.99 7.51
CA ALA A 386 12.52 14.25 6.79
C ALA A 386 11.92 15.45 7.54
N LYS A 387 10.77 15.29 8.20
CA LYS A 387 10.06 16.36 8.88
C LYS A 387 10.76 16.81 10.17
N ASN A 388 11.21 15.87 10.99
CA ASN A 388 11.78 16.18 12.32
C ASN A 388 12.80 15.16 12.85
N GLY A 389 13.30 14.24 12.01
CA GLY A 389 14.27 13.21 12.42
C GLY A 389 13.66 12.01 13.14
N SER A 390 12.35 11.79 13.07
CA SER A 390 11.68 10.62 13.64
C SER A 390 12.18 9.31 13.00
N ARG A 391 12.57 8.34 13.82
CA ARG A 391 13.19 7.10 13.36
C ARG A 391 12.36 5.85 13.70
N THR A 392 11.23 6.01 14.39
CA THR A 392 10.34 4.90 14.79
C THR A 392 8.94 5.15 14.23
N MET A 393 8.16 4.08 14.03
CA MET A 393 6.76 4.17 13.58
C MET A 393 5.94 5.07 14.52
N THR A 394 6.05 4.87 15.82
CA THR A 394 5.33 5.66 16.83
C THR A 394 5.68 7.16 16.73
N ALA A 395 6.95 7.51 16.57
CA ALA A 395 7.37 8.91 16.45
C ALA A 395 6.92 9.53 15.11
N SER A 396 6.93 8.75 14.02
CA SER A 396 6.45 9.20 12.71
C SER A 396 4.93 9.43 12.71
N LEU A 397 4.15 8.56 13.35
CA LEU A 397 2.71 8.75 13.56
C LEU A 397 2.42 10.00 14.42
N ALA A 398 3.18 10.25 15.47
CA ALA A 398 3.03 11.46 16.28
C ALA A 398 3.36 12.74 15.50
N THR A 399 4.38 12.67 14.63
CA THR A 399 4.75 13.77 13.72
C THR A 399 3.61 14.06 12.74
N GLU A 400 3.05 12.99 12.14
CA GLU A 400 1.90 13.11 11.24
C GLU A 400 0.67 13.66 11.94
N GLN A 401 0.37 13.23 13.17
CA GLN A 401 -0.75 13.76 13.95
C GLN A 401 -0.63 15.27 14.15
N SER A 402 0.58 15.77 14.42
CA SER A 402 0.84 17.20 14.57
C SER A 402 0.60 17.96 13.26
N GLU A 403 1.01 17.38 12.12
CA GLU A 403 0.80 17.96 10.79
C GLU A 403 -0.68 17.98 10.42
N LEU A 404 -1.39 16.87 10.61
CA LEU A 404 -2.82 16.76 10.32
C LEU A 404 -3.63 17.80 11.10
N SER A 405 -3.27 18.05 12.35
CA SER A 405 -3.95 19.04 13.18
C SER A 405 -3.62 20.48 12.78
N SER A 406 -2.35 20.79 12.55
CA SER A 406 -1.90 22.16 12.33
C SER A 406 -2.09 22.65 10.89
N THR A 407 -1.89 21.78 9.91
CA THR A 407 -1.88 22.12 8.47
C THR A 407 -3.21 21.79 7.80
N PHE A 408 -3.81 20.64 8.13
CA PHE A 408 -5.03 20.17 7.49
C PHE A 408 -6.30 20.40 8.34
N ASN A 409 -6.16 20.94 9.55
CA ASN A 409 -7.25 21.15 10.51
C ASN A 409 -8.06 19.87 10.78
N ILE A 410 -7.36 18.72 10.86
CA ILE A 410 -7.92 17.40 11.17
C ILE A 410 -7.64 17.10 12.64
N SER A 411 -8.70 17.03 13.44
CA SER A 411 -8.59 16.75 14.88
C SER A 411 -8.28 15.27 15.14
N PRO A 412 -7.48 14.92 16.18
CA PRO A 412 -7.12 13.55 16.51
C PRO A 412 -8.30 12.61 16.80
N ASP A 413 -9.47 13.12 17.17
CA ASP A 413 -10.69 12.35 17.37
C ASP A 413 -11.38 11.93 16.06
N GLN A 414 -10.94 12.48 14.93
CA GLN A 414 -11.52 12.18 13.62
C GLN A 414 -10.92 10.94 12.95
N TYR A 415 -9.84 10.37 13.49
CA TYR A 415 -9.16 9.20 12.93
C TYR A 415 -8.42 8.39 14.00
N HIS A 416 -8.10 7.16 13.65
CA HIS A 416 -7.19 6.29 14.40
C HIS A 416 -6.26 5.59 13.42
N PHE A 417 -4.96 5.97 13.41
CA PHE A 417 -3.95 5.41 12.52
C PHE A 417 -2.90 4.65 13.33
N ILE A 418 -2.57 3.44 12.88
CA ILE A 418 -1.60 2.57 13.54
C ILE A 418 -0.35 2.35 12.67
N ASP A 419 -0.43 2.63 11.38
CA ASP A 419 0.63 2.47 10.38
C ASP A 419 0.47 3.50 9.25
N GLY A 420 1.29 3.39 8.19
CA GLY A 420 1.19 4.20 6.97
C GLY A 420 0.25 3.62 5.92
N SER A 421 -0.13 2.34 6.04
CA SER A 421 -0.74 1.55 4.98
C SER A 421 -2.24 1.30 5.13
N GLY A 422 -2.77 1.33 6.36
CA GLY A 422 -4.18 1.10 6.66
C GLY A 422 -4.48 -0.32 7.12
N GLY A 423 -3.59 -0.90 7.93
CA GLY A 423 -3.79 -2.20 8.56
C GLY A 423 -4.77 -2.16 9.74
N GLY A 424 -5.21 -3.34 10.16
CA GLY A 424 -5.93 -3.57 11.41
C GLY A 424 -7.11 -2.62 11.65
N ASP A 425 -7.10 -1.98 12.80
CA ASP A 425 -8.17 -1.11 13.29
C ASP A 425 -8.09 0.34 12.77
N THR A 426 -7.40 0.58 11.67
CA THR A 426 -7.30 1.91 11.06
C THR A 426 -8.68 2.44 10.67
N THR A 427 -9.08 3.55 11.29
CA THR A 427 -10.35 4.23 11.03
C THR A 427 -10.15 5.72 10.77
N ALA A 428 -11.12 6.32 10.08
CA ALA A 428 -11.29 7.76 10.00
C ALA A 428 -12.76 8.09 9.72
N ASN A 429 -13.18 9.31 9.96
CA ASN A 429 -14.46 9.78 9.47
C ASN A 429 -14.30 10.43 8.07
N ALA A 430 -15.40 10.55 7.32
CA ALA A 430 -15.36 11.11 5.96
C ALA A 430 -14.85 12.56 5.93
N LYS A 431 -15.11 13.33 6.98
CA LYS A 431 -14.65 14.74 7.07
C LYS A 431 -13.14 14.83 7.11
N ALA A 432 -12.45 13.93 7.84
CA ALA A 432 -10.99 13.89 7.88
C ALA A 432 -10.40 13.56 6.51
N VAL A 433 -10.98 12.56 5.82
CA VAL A 433 -10.54 12.18 4.47
C VAL A 433 -10.71 13.34 3.48
N ILE A 434 -11.86 13.99 3.50
CA ILE A 434 -12.14 15.16 2.64
C ILE A 434 -11.24 16.35 3.00
N ALA A 435 -10.98 16.59 4.29
CA ALA A 435 -10.07 17.65 4.72
C ALA A 435 -8.65 17.43 4.18
N MET A 436 -8.15 16.19 4.23
CA MET A 436 -6.85 15.84 3.64
C MET A 436 -6.83 16.11 2.13
N LEU A 437 -7.82 15.60 1.37
CA LEU A 437 -7.90 15.78 -0.07
C LEU A 437 -7.98 17.28 -0.45
N ARG A 438 -8.77 18.07 0.27
CA ARG A 438 -8.87 19.51 0.05
C ARG A 438 -7.58 20.26 0.40
N GLY A 439 -6.93 19.85 1.49
CA GLY A 439 -5.66 20.44 1.90
C GLY A 439 -4.57 20.24 0.85
N MET A 440 -4.53 19.06 0.23
CA MET A 440 -3.58 18.76 -0.86
C MET A 440 -3.76 19.66 -2.08
N GLN A 441 -4.98 20.13 -2.38
CA GLN A 441 -5.22 21.07 -3.49
C GLN A 441 -4.37 22.34 -3.41
N SER A 442 -4.05 22.80 -2.21
CA SER A 442 -3.25 23.99 -2.00
C SER A 442 -1.73 23.76 -2.06
N LYS A 443 -1.29 22.50 -2.20
CA LYS A 443 0.14 22.14 -2.19
C LYS A 443 0.76 22.25 -3.59
N PRO A 444 2.05 22.62 -3.69
CA PRO A 444 2.75 22.79 -4.97
C PRO A 444 2.67 21.55 -5.87
N ASP A 445 2.80 20.36 -5.29
CA ASP A 445 2.82 19.08 -5.99
C ASP A 445 1.42 18.44 -6.12
N TYR A 446 0.34 19.21 -6.02
CA TYR A 446 -1.04 18.70 -6.11
C TYR A 446 -1.30 17.88 -7.39
N ALA A 447 -0.87 18.39 -8.55
CA ALA A 447 -1.05 17.68 -9.83
C ALA A 447 -0.33 16.32 -9.82
N THR A 448 0.88 16.29 -9.26
CA THR A 448 1.64 15.04 -9.05
C THR A 448 0.89 14.10 -8.12
N TYR A 449 0.41 14.61 -6.99
CA TYR A 449 -0.38 13.81 -6.03
C TYR A 449 -1.59 13.13 -6.71
N VAL A 450 -2.40 13.89 -7.46
CA VAL A 450 -3.54 13.34 -8.20
C VAL A 450 -3.09 12.25 -9.17
N SER A 451 -1.98 12.44 -9.89
CA SER A 451 -1.46 11.48 -10.86
C SER A 451 -0.97 10.17 -10.23
N THR A 452 -0.66 10.17 -8.92
CA THR A 452 -0.28 8.94 -8.19
C THR A 452 -1.48 8.04 -7.90
N LEU A 453 -2.71 8.58 -7.87
CA LEU A 453 -3.91 7.81 -7.55
C LEU A 453 -4.34 6.92 -8.71
N PRO A 454 -4.90 5.72 -8.45
CA PRO A 454 -5.54 4.89 -9.47
C PRO A 454 -6.59 5.66 -10.28
N SER A 455 -6.68 5.37 -11.57
CA SER A 455 -7.65 6.00 -12.47
C SER A 455 -8.71 4.99 -12.92
N LEU A 456 -9.98 5.32 -12.76
CA LEU A 456 -11.13 4.44 -12.99
C LEU A 456 -11.14 3.88 -14.42
N GLY A 457 -11.11 2.55 -14.53
CA GLY A 457 -11.10 1.82 -15.79
C GLY A 457 -9.81 1.94 -16.60
N VAL A 458 -8.73 2.55 -16.04
CA VAL A 458 -7.49 2.85 -16.79
C VAL A 458 -6.28 2.18 -16.16
N ASP A 459 -5.98 2.45 -14.89
CA ASP A 459 -4.76 1.96 -14.27
C ASP A 459 -4.88 1.67 -12.77
N GLY A 460 -3.83 1.03 -12.23
CA GLY A 460 -3.75 0.67 -10.82
C GLY A 460 -4.86 -0.28 -10.38
N SER A 461 -5.25 -0.21 -9.12
CA SER A 461 -6.31 -1.04 -8.54
C SER A 461 -7.72 -0.78 -9.10
N LEU A 462 -7.88 0.24 -9.94
CA LEU A 462 -9.14 0.55 -10.63
C LEU A 462 -9.16 0.11 -12.10
N THR A 463 -8.10 -0.51 -12.62
CA THR A 463 -7.97 -0.93 -14.03
C THR A 463 -9.16 -1.80 -14.49
N THR A 464 -9.59 -2.74 -13.65
CA THR A 464 -10.63 -3.72 -13.97
C THR A 464 -12.02 -3.32 -13.48
N VAL A 465 -12.17 -2.12 -12.93
CA VAL A 465 -13.46 -1.58 -12.49
C VAL A 465 -14.11 -0.87 -13.68
N THR A 466 -14.89 -1.61 -14.44
CA THR A 466 -15.40 -1.21 -15.76
C THR A 466 -16.90 -1.47 -15.98
N ASP A 467 -17.63 -2.07 -15.03
CA ASP A 467 -19.06 -2.38 -15.20
C ASP A 467 -19.92 -1.14 -15.47
N PHE A 468 -19.49 0.04 -15.02
CA PHE A 468 -20.16 1.31 -15.32
C PHE A 468 -20.19 1.63 -16.81
N GLU A 469 -19.25 1.08 -17.61
CA GLU A 469 -19.20 1.29 -19.06
C GLU A 469 -20.38 0.62 -19.81
N ALA A 470 -21.07 -0.33 -19.16
CA ALA A 470 -22.28 -0.95 -19.71
C ALA A 470 -23.46 0.04 -19.81
N ASP A 471 -23.47 1.11 -19.01
CA ASP A 471 -24.38 2.26 -19.18
C ASP A 471 -23.69 3.34 -20.04
N PRO A 472 -24.15 3.56 -21.30
CA PRO A 472 -23.53 4.56 -22.18
C PRO A 472 -23.54 5.98 -21.59
N THR A 473 -24.42 6.27 -20.62
CA THR A 473 -24.49 7.58 -19.98
C THR A 473 -23.41 7.79 -18.92
N LEU A 474 -22.73 6.72 -18.50
CA LEU A 474 -21.67 6.69 -17.50
C LEU A 474 -20.29 6.42 -18.11
N ALA A 475 -20.23 5.89 -19.33
CA ALA A 475 -18.98 5.48 -19.98
C ALA A 475 -17.93 6.61 -20.04
N GLY A 476 -18.37 7.87 -20.11
CA GLY A 476 -17.48 9.04 -20.06
C GLY A 476 -16.76 9.27 -18.72
N ALA A 477 -17.09 8.54 -17.67
CA ALA A 477 -16.39 8.61 -16.39
C ALA A 477 -15.01 7.91 -16.41
N LYS A 478 -14.76 7.05 -17.41
CA LYS A 478 -13.47 6.39 -17.59
C LYS A 478 -12.34 7.39 -17.66
N GLY A 479 -11.34 7.22 -16.80
CA GLY A 479 -10.19 8.12 -16.71
C GLY A 479 -10.48 9.49 -16.09
N GLN A 480 -11.70 9.75 -15.58
CA GLN A 480 -12.08 11.01 -14.94
C GLN A 480 -12.17 10.93 -13.40
N VAL A 481 -12.01 9.74 -12.86
CA VAL A 481 -12.00 9.49 -11.40
C VAL A 481 -10.60 9.03 -11.01
N TYR A 482 -9.96 9.77 -10.12
CA TYR A 482 -8.63 9.51 -9.57
C TYR A 482 -8.78 9.20 -8.09
N ALA A 483 -8.74 7.93 -7.72
CA ALA A 483 -9.09 7.56 -6.35
C ALA A 483 -8.29 6.38 -5.82
N LYS A 484 -7.94 6.46 -4.53
CA LYS A 484 -7.34 5.36 -3.78
C LYS A 484 -8.43 4.41 -3.30
N THR A 485 -8.24 3.13 -3.56
CA THR A 485 -9.09 2.04 -3.05
C THR A 485 -8.65 1.61 -1.65
N GLY A 486 -9.58 1.08 -0.87
CA GLY A 486 -9.28 0.45 0.41
C GLY A 486 -10.13 -0.80 0.60
N THR A 487 -9.51 -1.94 0.89
CA THR A 487 -10.19 -3.21 1.13
C THR A 487 -9.63 -3.85 2.40
N TYR A 488 -10.52 -4.28 3.30
CA TYR A 488 -10.17 -5.01 4.50
C TYR A 488 -11.19 -6.10 4.78
N VAL A 489 -10.75 -7.34 4.73
CA VAL A 489 -11.53 -8.51 5.16
C VAL A 489 -11.10 -8.90 6.57
N GLY A 490 -12.03 -9.07 7.46
CA GLY A 490 -11.76 -9.43 8.85
C GLY A 490 -12.92 -10.21 9.46
N LEU A 491 -12.84 -10.50 10.74
CA LEU A 491 -13.87 -11.22 11.46
C LEU A 491 -14.85 -10.25 12.13
N SER A 492 -16.09 -10.67 12.31
CA SER A 492 -17.07 -9.94 13.11
C SER A 492 -16.59 -9.81 14.56
N THR A 493 -16.74 -8.63 15.15
CA THR A 493 -16.39 -8.41 16.57
C THR A 493 -17.39 -9.06 17.53
N THR A 494 -18.63 -9.32 17.07
CA THR A 494 -19.71 -9.91 17.88
C THR A 494 -19.92 -11.40 17.58
N ALA A 495 -19.45 -11.89 16.44
CA ALA A 495 -19.52 -13.28 16.01
C ALA A 495 -18.20 -13.63 15.26
N PRO A 496 -17.11 -13.93 15.98
CA PRO A 496 -15.79 -14.09 15.38
C PRO A 496 -15.66 -15.20 14.35
N GLU A 497 -16.64 -16.09 14.22
CA GLU A 497 -16.71 -17.13 13.20
C GLU A 497 -17.24 -16.61 11.84
N ILE A 498 -17.76 -15.37 11.81
CA ILE A 498 -18.33 -14.78 10.58
C ILE A 498 -17.32 -13.83 9.94
N PRO A 499 -16.81 -14.16 8.74
CA PRO A 499 -15.98 -13.23 8.00
C PRO A 499 -16.82 -12.09 7.44
N LEU A 500 -16.27 -10.86 7.52
CA LEU A 500 -16.89 -9.67 7.00
C LEU A 500 -15.93 -8.94 6.06
N LEU A 501 -16.49 -8.31 5.03
CA LEU A 501 -15.84 -7.22 4.34
C LEU A 501 -15.93 -6.00 5.27
N LYS A 502 -14.89 -5.87 6.13
CA LYS A 502 -14.82 -4.83 7.17
C LYS A 502 -14.79 -3.44 6.57
N ALA A 503 -14.11 -3.29 5.44
CA ALA A 503 -14.11 -2.08 4.65
C ALA A 503 -13.98 -2.39 3.16
N GLN A 504 -14.79 -1.70 2.37
CA GLN A 504 -14.56 -1.43 0.97
C GLN A 504 -14.71 0.08 0.80
N ALA A 505 -13.68 0.77 0.34
CA ALA A 505 -13.60 2.23 0.38
C ALA A 505 -12.93 2.81 -0.87
N LEU A 506 -13.37 4.02 -1.24
CA LEU A 506 -12.84 4.76 -2.38
C LEU A 506 -12.77 6.25 -2.01
N ALA A 507 -11.60 6.90 -2.22
CA ALA A 507 -11.40 8.31 -1.91
C ALA A 507 -10.48 9.00 -2.92
N GLY A 508 -10.84 10.20 -3.34
CA GLY A 508 -10.02 10.96 -4.29
C GLY A 508 -10.77 12.11 -4.94
N TYR A 509 -10.52 12.28 -6.23
CA TYR A 509 -11.02 13.40 -7.03
C TYR A 509 -11.78 12.92 -8.26
N ILE A 510 -12.75 13.70 -8.69
CA ILE A 510 -13.48 13.48 -9.95
C ILE A 510 -13.48 14.78 -10.76
N ASP A 511 -13.04 14.68 -12.01
CA ASP A 511 -13.25 15.72 -13.03
C ASP A 511 -14.65 15.49 -13.62
N ALA A 512 -15.65 16.13 -13.03
CA ALA A 512 -17.06 15.88 -13.32
C ALA A 512 -17.46 16.31 -14.73
N LYS A 513 -18.57 15.74 -15.22
CA LYS A 513 -19.08 16.00 -16.59
C LYS A 513 -19.35 17.47 -16.87
N SER A 514 -19.69 18.27 -15.86
CA SER A 514 -19.89 19.73 -15.99
C SER A 514 -18.57 20.53 -16.11
N GLY A 515 -17.41 19.89 -15.93
CA GLY A 515 -16.11 20.55 -15.81
C GLY A 515 -15.75 20.95 -14.38
N ARG A 516 -16.61 20.68 -13.40
CA ARG A 516 -16.32 20.91 -11.99
C ARG A 516 -15.40 19.81 -11.47
N ARG A 517 -14.45 20.16 -10.58
CA ARG A 517 -13.67 19.18 -9.83
C ARG A 517 -14.25 18.99 -8.43
N ILE A 518 -14.46 17.75 -8.02
CA ILE A 518 -14.97 17.39 -6.70
C ILE A 518 -13.98 16.49 -5.96
N ALA A 519 -13.94 16.59 -4.63
CA ALA A 519 -13.35 15.61 -3.75
C ALA A 519 -14.44 14.71 -3.20
N PHE A 520 -14.17 13.41 -3.09
CA PHE A 520 -15.12 12.47 -2.54
C PHE A 520 -14.45 11.40 -1.68
N PHE A 521 -15.21 10.91 -0.75
CA PHE A 521 -14.95 9.68 0.00
C PHE A 521 -16.24 8.90 0.11
N LEU A 522 -16.17 7.61 -0.11
CA LEU A 522 -17.21 6.66 0.21
C LEU A 522 -16.61 5.40 0.81
N THR A 523 -17.34 4.74 1.69
CA THR A 523 -16.98 3.44 2.22
C THR A 523 -18.20 2.65 2.63
N MET A 524 -18.12 1.34 2.42
CA MET A 524 -19.02 0.35 2.96
C MET A 524 -18.30 -0.46 4.02
N ASN A 525 -18.88 -0.57 5.21
CA ASN A 525 -18.31 -1.32 6.31
C ASN A 525 -19.22 -2.46 6.75
N ASN A 526 -18.59 -3.57 7.15
CA ASN A 526 -19.24 -4.73 7.75
C ASN A 526 -20.29 -5.41 6.85
N ALA A 527 -20.05 -5.47 5.54
CA ALA A 527 -20.85 -6.31 4.66
C ALA A 527 -20.52 -7.80 4.88
N VAL A 528 -21.50 -8.66 4.65
CA VAL A 528 -21.27 -10.11 4.69
C VAL A 528 -20.25 -10.48 3.62
N PHE A 529 -19.26 -11.28 4.00
CA PHE A 529 -18.23 -11.80 3.10
C PHE A 529 -18.48 -13.30 2.88
N ASP A 530 -18.93 -13.66 1.68
CA ASP A 530 -19.20 -15.04 1.25
C ASP A 530 -18.14 -15.56 0.26
N GLY A 531 -17.01 -14.83 0.16
CA GLY A 531 -15.89 -15.16 -0.69
C GLY A 531 -15.39 -13.99 -1.52
N PHE A 532 -14.35 -14.24 -2.30
CA PHE A 532 -13.70 -13.22 -3.13
C PHE A 532 -14.64 -12.50 -4.13
N PRO A 533 -15.67 -13.16 -4.72
CA PRO A 533 -16.66 -12.46 -5.56
C PRO A 533 -17.34 -11.28 -4.87
N THR A 534 -17.58 -11.33 -3.55
CA THR A 534 -18.15 -10.19 -2.79
C THR A 534 -17.27 -8.95 -2.92
N VAL A 535 -15.95 -9.10 -2.80
CA VAL A 535 -15.00 -7.99 -2.94
C VAL A 535 -15.02 -7.44 -4.36
N LEU A 536 -14.97 -8.29 -5.38
CA LEU A 536 -14.99 -7.86 -6.78
C LEU A 536 -16.28 -7.10 -7.13
N ASN A 537 -17.45 -7.61 -6.71
CA ASN A 537 -18.72 -6.94 -6.93
C ASN A 537 -18.77 -5.59 -6.22
N ALA A 538 -18.26 -5.50 -4.99
CA ALA A 538 -18.19 -4.24 -4.25
C ALA A 538 -17.30 -3.21 -4.96
N PHE A 539 -16.17 -3.62 -5.54
CA PHE A 539 -15.33 -2.74 -6.37
C PHE A 539 -16.09 -2.18 -7.58
N GLN A 540 -16.82 -3.05 -8.31
CA GLN A 540 -17.63 -2.60 -9.46
C GLN A 540 -18.71 -1.61 -9.02
N ASP A 541 -19.38 -1.88 -7.91
CA ASP A 541 -20.43 -1.00 -7.38
C ASP A 541 -19.90 0.35 -6.89
N GLU A 542 -18.72 0.40 -6.26
CA GLU A 542 -18.05 1.67 -5.93
C GLU A 542 -17.68 2.46 -7.20
N GLY A 543 -17.18 1.76 -8.23
CA GLY A 543 -16.91 2.37 -9.53
C GLY A 543 -18.18 2.92 -10.18
N MET A 544 -19.29 2.20 -10.07
CA MET A 544 -20.61 2.66 -10.54
C MET A 544 -21.05 3.92 -9.79
N ILE A 545 -20.90 3.96 -8.45
CA ILE A 545 -21.21 5.15 -7.64
C ILE A 545 -20.34 6.33 -8.08
N ALA A 546 -19.03 6.12 -8.27
CA ALA A 546 -18.11 7.16 -8.71
C ALA A 546 -18.47 7.70 -10.11
N ALA A 547 -18.90 6.83 -11.03
CA ALA A 547 -19.38 7.22 -12.36
C ALA A 547 -20.72 7.99 -12.29
N GLN A 548 -21.62 7.64 -11.36
CA GLN A 548 -22.82 8.44 -11.10
C GLN A 548 -22.46 9.82 -10.55
N LEU A 549 -21.49 9.93 -9.62
CA LEU A 549 -21.01 11.22 -9.13
C LEU A 549 -20.45 12.07 -10.27
N TRP A 550 -19.63 11.47 -11.17
CA TRP A 550 -19.13 12.15 -12.38
C TRP A 550 -20.26 12.70 -13.25
N LYS A 551 -21.31 11.92 -13.48
CA LYS A 551 -22.43 12.30 -14.35
C LYS A 551 -23.30 13.40 -13.75
N LEU A 552 -23.54 13.33 -12.43
CA LEU A 552 -24.48 14.20 -11.72
C LEU A 552 -23.86 15.56 -11.34
N GLN A 553 -22.57 15.69 -11.36
CA GLN A 553 -21.83 16.91 -11.06
C GLN A 553 -21.12 17.45 -12.31
#